data_e29f055a549ee55609460c8693ed68cb
#
_entry.id   e29f055a549ee55609460c8693ed68cb
#
_cell.length_a   1.000
_cell.length_b   1.000
_cell.length_c   1.000
_cell.angle_alpha   90.00
_cell.angle_beta   90.00
_cell.angle_gamma   90.00
#
_symmetry.space_group_name_H-M   'P 1'
#
loop_
_entity.id
_entity.type
_entity.pdbx_description
1 polymer ?
#
loop_
_entity_poly.entity_id
_entity_poly.type
_entity_poly.pdbx_seq_one_letter_code
_entity_poly.pdbx_strand_id
1 'polypeptide(L)'
;MKVLVADKFEESGLTGLKALGCEVLYEPKLEGDALAGRLAQTAAEVLVVRSTKVSAAAMEKATGLSLVVRAGAGVNTIDLVAASARAIAVSNCPGKNSVAVAELAWGLILALDRRVVDQAVDLRNGVWNKGEYAKARGLSGGTLGVVGLGSIGKEMVHRAKAFDMRVVAWSRYLDDSKAAQMGICRAESIFALALASDVVSVHLALTKETRGFCDAAFFGAMKPGAIFVNTSRGEVVDEAALKRAVAEKGVRAGLDVFEKEPSGATGTFEDDVVSLPGVVGTHHVGASTEQAQQAIAEETVRIVRVFKATGQVPNAVNLCHRPPATALVSVRHRGRVGVLAHVFGTLSAAGINFG
;
A
#
# COMPACT_ATOMS: atom_id res chain seq x y z
N MET A 1 3.68 -26.63 11.08
CA MET A 1 3.00 -25.34 10.95
C MET A 1 2.16 -25.37 9.70
N LYS A 2 0.87 -25.06 9.83
CA LYS A 2 -0.10 -25.09 8.74
C LYS A 2 -0.34 -23.66 8.24
N VAL A 3 -0.19 -23.44 6.93
CA VAL A 3 -0.31 -22.15 6.28
C VAL A 3 -1.46 -22.19 5.27
N LEU A 4 -2.50 -21.38 5.48
CA LEU A 4 -3.58 -21.19 4.52
C LEU A 4 -3.27 -19.97 3.65
N VAL A 5 -3.25 -20.14 2.33
CA VAL A 5 -3.06 -19.08 1.34
C VAL A 5 -4.38 -18.86 0.62
N ALA A 6 -5.04 -17.75 0.93
CA ALA A 6 -6.44 -17.49 0.53
C ALA A 6 -6.57 -16.60 -0.72
N ASP A 7 -5.47 -16.09 -1.25
CA ASP A 7 -5.43 -15.27 -2.46
C ASP A 7 -4.47 -15.87 -3.51
N LYS A 8 -4.57 -15.37 -4.75
CA LYS A 8 -3.58 -15.70 -5.79
C LYS A 8 -2.18 -15.29 -5.31
N PHE A 9 -1.26 -16.25 -5.35
CA PHE A 9 0.10 -16.11 -4.84
C PHE A 9 1.10 -16.74 -5.80
N GLU A 10 2.32 -16.23 -5.85
CA GLU A 10 3.36 -16.71 -6.75
C GLU A 10 3.80 -18.14 -6.42
N GLU A 11 4.04 -18.96 -7.44
CA GLU A 11 4.47 -20.37 -7.27
C GLU A 11 5.78 -20.50 -6.49
N SER A 12 6.71 -19.56 -6.69
CA SER A 12 7.96 -19.47 -5.93
C SER A 12 7.71 -19.31 -4.43
N GLY A 13 6.68 -18.54 -4.04
CA GLY A 13 6.28 -18.36 -2.66
C GLY A 13 5.65 -19.64 -2.09
N LEU A 14 4.78 -20.32 -2.83
CA LEU A 14 4.20 -21.60 -2.42
C LEU A 14 5.29 -22.66 -2.21
N THR A 15 6.22 -22.74 -3.17
CA THR A 15 7.39 -23.65 -3.09
C THR A 15 8.29 -23.29 -1.91
N GLY A 16 8.55 -22.00 -1.69
CA GLY A 16 9.33 -21.51 -0.56
C GLY A 16 8.70 -21.87 0.79
N LEU A 17 7.38 -21.73 0.96
CA LEU A 17 6.66 -22.14 2.16
C LEU A 17 6.72 -23.66 2.40
N LYS A 18 6.56 -24.48 1.34
CA LYS A 18 6.71 -25.93 1.41
C LYS A 18 8.14 -26.35 1.80
N ALA A 19 9.17 -25.68 1.24
CA ALA A 19 10.56 -25.92 1.56
C ALA A 19 10.91 -25.61 3.03
N LEU A 20 10.16 -24.73 3.70
CA LEU A 20 10.24 -24.52 5.14
C LEU A 20 9.63 -25.67 5.96
N GLY A 21 9.10 -26.72 5.34
CA GLY A 21 8.37 -27.81 5.99
C GLY A 21 7.01 -27.33 6.54
N CYS A 22 6.35 -26.40 5.86
CA CYS A 22 4.97 -26.02 6.16
C CYS A 22 3.98 -26.88 5.36
N GLU A 23 2.88 -27.25 5.99
CA GLU A 23 1.69 -27.77 5.30
C GLU A 23 0.98 -26.58 4.66
N VAL A 24 1.04 -26.45 3.33
CA VAL A 24 0.47 -25.31 2.60
C VAL A 24 -0.86 -25.69 2.00
N LEU A 25 -1.92 -24.99 2.42
CA LEU A 25 -3.27 -25.09 1.87
C LEU A 25 -3.46 -23.89 0.93
N TYR A 26 -3.49 -24.13 -0.37
CA TYR A 26 -3.63 -23.08 -1.37
C TYR A 26 -5.06 -23.04 -1.93
N GLU A 27 -5.84 -22.04 -1.55
CA GLU A 27 -7.26 -21.89 -1.87
C GLU A 27 -7.57 -20.41 -2.25
N PRO A 28 -7.19 -19.96 -3.45
CA PRO A 28 -7.08 -18.55 -3.82
C PRO A 28 -8.40 -17.80 -4.06
N LYS A 29 -9.53 -18.37 -3.66
CA LYS A 29 -10.87 -17.76 -3.83
C LYS A 29 -11.68 -17.76 -2.53
N LEU A 30 -11.02 -17.88 -1.39
CA LEU A 30 -11.70 -17.87 -0.10
C LEU A 30 -12.02 -16.44 0.34
N GLU A 31 -13.29 -16.14 0.54
CA GLU A 31 -13.78 -14.84 1.00
C GLU A 31 -14.88 -15.01 2.06
N GLY A 32 -15.08 -13.98 2.88
CA GLY A 32 -16.21 -13.89 3.81
C GLY A 32 -16.37 -15.14 4.70
N ASP A 33 -17.57 -15.71 4.68
CA ASP A 33 -17.91 -16.88 5.50
C ASP A 33 -17.19 -18.17 5.08
N ALA A 34 -16.82 -18.31 3.81
CA ALA A 34 -16.01 -19.43 3.33
C ALA A 34 -14.61 -19.39 3.95
N LEU A 35 -13.98 -18.23 4.01
CA LEU A 35 -12.69 -18.04 4.69
C LEU A 35 -12.82 -18.38 6.19
N ALA A 36 -13.85 -17.86 6.85
CA ALA A 36 -14.09 -18.10 8.27
C ALA A 36 -14.30 -19.60 8.58
N GLY A 37 -15.11 -20.28 7.78
CA GLY A 37 -15.35 -21.72 7.89
C GLY A 37 -14.08 -22.54 7.65
N ARG A 38 -13.27 -22.13 6.67
CA ARG A 38 -12.03 -22.82 6.34
C ARG A 38 -10.96 -22.67 7.43
N LEU A 39 -10.84 -21.48 8.02
CA LEU A 39 -9.95 -21.25 9.18
C LEU A 39 -10.34 -22.12 10.38
N ALA A 40 -11.63 -22.25 10.66
CA ALA A 40 -12.12 -23.14 11.73
C ALA A 40 -11.79 -24.61 11.47
N GLN A 41 -11.99 -25.10 10.23
CA GLN A 41 -11.77 -26.50 9.85
C GLN A 41 -10.29 -26.89 9.84
N THR A 42 -9.43 -26.00 9.35
CA THR A 42 -8.01 -26.32 9.14
C THR A 42 -7.16 -26.11 10.36
N ALA A 43 -7.61 -25.28 11.31
CA ALA A 43 -6.81 -24.79 12.44
C ALA A 43 -5.44 -24.25 11.95
N ALA A 44 -5.44 -23.51 10.80
CA ALA A 44 -4.23 -22.92 10.24
C ALA A 44 -3.60 -21.94 11.23
N GLU A 45 -2.29 -22.03 11.40
CA GLU A 45 -1.52 -21.16 12.30
C GLU A 45 -1.13 -19.84 11.62
N VAL A 46 -1.01 -19.86 10.29
CA VAL A 46 -0.67 -18.70 9.47
C VAL A 46 -1.70 -18.57 8.34
N LEU A 47 -2.20 -17.35 8.14
CA LEU A 47 -3.03 -16.98 7.00
C LEU A 47 -2.23 -16.02 6.11
N VAL A 48 -2.13 -16.31 4.82
CA VAL A 48 -1.56 -15.39 3.81
C VAL A 48 -2.70 -14.85 2.95
N VAL A 49 -2.84 -13.53 2.90
CA VAL A 49 -3.83 -12.82 2.08
C VAL A 49 -3.18 -11.70 1.28
N ARG A 50 -3.79 -11.33 0.16
CA ARG A 50 -3.38 -10.18 -0.66
C ARG A 50 -4.47 -9.09 -0.68
N SER A 51 -5.66 -9.42 -1.17
CA SER A 51 -6.81 -8.52 -1.27
C SER A 51 -8.00 -8.98 -0.43
N THR A 52 -8.04 -10.23 -0.06
CA THR A 52 -9.10 -10.82 0.75
C THR A 52 -9.27 -10.08 2.09
N LYS A 53 -10.53 -9.74 2.40
CA LYS A 53 -10.89 -9.07 3.65
C LYS A 53 -10.86 -10.07 4.81
N VAL A 54 -10.08 -9.77 5.85
CA VAL A 54 -10.01 -10.57 7.08
C VAL A 54 -10.76 -9.81 8.18
N SER A 55 -12.01 -10.19 8.40
CA SER A 55 -12.90 -9.55 9.38
C SER A 55 -12.73 -10.11 10.79
N ALA A 56 -13.28 -9.41 11.80
CA ALA A 56 -13.37 -9.90 13.16
C ALA A 56 -14.06 -11.27 13.24
N ALA A 57 -15.15 -11.46 12.50
CA ALA A 57 -15.91 -12.72 12.46
C ALA A 57 -15.09 -13.90 11.90
N ALA A 58 -14.22 -13.65 10.89
CA ALA A 58 -13.33 -14.67 10.37
C ALA A 58 -12.26 -15.07 11.40
N MET A 59 -11.69 -14.11 12.11
CA MET A 59 -10.69 -14.35 13.14
C MET A 59 -11.28 -15.00 14.40
N GLU A 60 -12.55 -14.77 14.71
CA GLU A 60 -13.24 -15.39 15.84
C GLU A 60 -13.35 -16.90 15.69
N LYS A 61 -13.58 -17.38 14.48
CA LYS A 61 -13.66 -18.82 14.17
C LYS A 61 -12.28 -19.49 14.02
N ALA A 62 -11.21 -18.72 13.94
CA ALA A 62 -9.86 -19.18 13.65
C ALA A 62 -9.08 -19.58 14.91
N THR A 63 -9.41 -20.71 15.52
CA THR A 63 -8.86 -21.15 16.82
C THR A 63 -7.35 -21.40 16.84
N GLY A 64 -6.73 -21.65 15.67
CA GLY A 64 -5.28 -21.91 15.54
C GLY A 64 -4.46 -20.70 15.08
N LEU A 65 -5.11 -19.65 14.60
CA LEU A 65 -4.45 -18.53 13.90
C LEU A 65 -3.60 -17.70 14.86
N SER A 66 -2.33 -17.53 14.53
CA SER A 66 -1.37 -16.73 15.29
C SER A 66 -0.74 -15.61 14.47
N LEU A 67 -0.76 -15.73 13.13
CA LEU A 67 -0.16 -14.77 12.22
C LEU A 67 -1.01 -14.61 10.96
N VAL A 68 -1.31 -13.36 10.61
CA VAL A 68 -1.80 -12.98 9.27
C VAL A 68 -0.68 -12.26 8.54
N VAL A 69 -0.27 -12.76 7.38
CA VAL A 69 0.67 -12.09 6.49
C VAL A 69 -0.10 -11.47 5.33
N ARG A 70 -0.11 -10.17 5.26
CA ARG A 70 -0.60 -9.45 4.08
C ARG A 70 0.48 -9.42 3.02
N ALA A 71 0.33 -10.19 1.96
CA ALA A 71 1.23 -10.22 0.80
C ALA A 71 1.13 -8.91 -0.01
N GLY A 72 1.74 -7.85 0.51
CA GLY A 72 1.75 -6.47 -0.02
C GLY A 72 1.93 -5.44 1.09
N ALA A 73 1.87 -4.14 0.76
CA ALA A 73 2.23 -3.07 1.70
C ALA A 73 1.08 -2.57 2.59
N GLY A 74 -0.13 -2.39 2.04
CA GLY A 74 -1.29 -1.89 2.80
C GLY A 74 -1.93 -2.98 3.66
N VAL A 75 -2.61 -2.63 4.76
CA VAL A 75 -3.26 -3.59 5.67
C VAL A 75 -4.74 -3.26 5.95
N ASN A 76 -5.30 -2.35 5.20
CA ASN A 76 -6.68 -1.86 5.39
C ASN A 76 -7.78 -2.91 5.12
N THR A 77 -7.45 -4.05 4.54
CA THR A 77 -8.36 -5.20 4.40
C THR A 77 -8.41 -6.10 5.64
N ILE A 78 -7.60 -5.84 6.66
CA ILE A 78 -7.50 -6.66 7.88
C ILE A 78 -7.96 -5.84 9.08
N ASP A 79 -8.87 -6.39 9.88
CA ASP A 79 -9.30 -5.79 11.14
C ASP A 79 -8.19 -5.93 12.20
N LEU A 80 -7.35 -4.88 12.30
CA LEU A 80 -6.21 -4.87 13.22
C LEU A 80 -6.63 -4.86 14.70
N VAL A 81 -7.78 -4.28 15.03
CA VAL A 81 -8.31 -4.23 16.40
C VAL A 81 -8.73 -5.63 16.83
N ALA A 82 -9.49 -6.32 15.99
CA ALA A 82 -9.91 -7.68 16.24
C ALA A 82 -8.72 -8.65 16.29
N ALA A 83 -7.71 -8.46 15.43
CA ALA A 83 -6.48 -9.26 15.46
C ALA A 83 -5.73 -9.08 16.78
N SER A 84 -5.53 -7.83 17.22
CA SER A 84 -4.84 -7.52 18.47
C SER A 84 -5.58 -8.09 19.69
N ALA A 85 -6.91 -7.96 19.74
CA ALA A 85 -7.72 -8.50 20.84
C ALA A 85 -7.65 -10.04 20.96
N ARG A 86 -7.20 -10.72 19.89
CA ARG A 86 -7.04 -12.20 19.84
C ARG A 86 -5.58 -12.63 19.86
N ALA A 87 -4.65 -11.72 20.13
CA ALA A 87 -3.21 -11.97 20.07
C ALA A 87 -2.74 -12.53 18.70
N ILE A 88 -3.45 -12.18 17.62
CA ILE A 88 -3.05 -12.53 16.25
C ILE A 88 -2.16 -11.42 15.75
N ALA A 89 -0.91 -11.73 15.45
CA ALA A 89 0.00 -10.78 14.84
C ALA A 89 -0.35 -10.55 13.37
N VAL A 90 -0.23 -9.32 12.91
CA VAL A 90 -0.42 -8.96 11.50
C VAL A 90 0.88 -8.39 10.96
N SER A 91 1.35 -8.95 9.87
CA SER A 91 2.58 -8.54 9.16
C SER A 91 2.27 -8.19 7.72
N ASN A 92 3.12 -7.34 7.11
CA ASN A 92 3.03 -6.96 5.71
C ASN A 92 4.40 -7.01 5.00
N CYS A 93 4.43 -6.68 3.71
CA CYS A 93 5.64 -6.66 2.89
C CYS A 93 5.99 -5.21 2.48
N PRO A 94 6.49 -4.36 3.40
CA PRO A 94 6.73 -2.96 3.13
C PRO A 94 7.85 -2.78 2.10
N GLY A 95 7.67 -1.82 1.19
CA GLY A 95 8.69 -1.44 0.20
C GLY A 95 8.86 -2.37 -1.00
N LYS A 96 8.29 -3.59 -0.96
CA LYS A 96 8.50 -4.59 -2.02
C LYS A 96 7.82 -4.25 -3.35
N ASN A 97 6.85 -3.36 -3.35
CA ASN A 97 6.17 -2.84 -4.53
C ASN A 97 6.55 -1.40 -4.88
N SER A 98 7.52 -0.79 -4.19
CA SER A 98 7.75 0.65 -4.30
C SER A 98 8.22 1.08 -5.68
N VAL A 99 9.07 0.30 -6.30
CA VAL A 99 9.56 0.53 -7.67
C VAL A 99 8.39 0.48 -8.66
N ALA A 100 7.60 -0.60 -8.63
CA ALA A 100 6.48 -0.79 -9.54
C ALA A 100 5.44 0.32 -9.44
N VAL A 101 5.06 0.72 -8.21
CA VAL A 101 4.11 1.83 -7.99
C VAL A 101 4.67 3.17 -8.51
N ALA A 102 5.96 3.45 -8.28
CA ALA A 102 6.60 4.65 -8.80
C ALA A 102 6.66 4.64 -10.33
N GLU A 103 6.92 3.49 -10.96
CA GLU A 103 6.91 3.34 -12.42
C GLU A 103 5.53 3.61 -13.01
N LEU A 104 4.46 3.08 -12.40
CA LEU A 104 3.10 3.40 -12.85
C LEU A 104 2.78 4.89 -12.66
N ALA A 105 3.15 5.49 -11.52
CA ALA A 105 2.95 6.93 -11.30
C ALA A 105 3.66 7.77 -12.35
N TRP A 106 4.89 7.43 -12.72
CA TRP A 106 5.62 8.07 -13.82
C TRP A 106 4.97 7.81 -15.18
N GLY A 107 4.46 6.60 -15.41
CA GLY A 107 3.68 6.28 -16.61
C GLY A 107 2.47 7.19 -16.76
N LEU A 108 1.71 7.42 -15.66
CA LEU A 108 0.57 8.35 -15.63
C LEU A 108 1.00 9.80 -15.84
N ILE A 109 2.11 10.26 -15.23
CA ILE A 109 2.66 11.62 -15.45
C ILE A 109 2.98 11.85 -16.93
N LEU A 110 3.71 10.92 -17.55
CA LEU A 110 4.10 11.02 -18.97
C LEU A 110 2.90 10.91 -19.90
N ALA A 111 1.94 10.02 -19.58
CA ALA A 111 0.71 9.89 -20.34
C ALA A 111 -0.11 11.18 -20.33
N LEU A 112 -0.18 11.87 -19.21
CA LEU A 112 -0.88 13.13 -19.06
C LEU A 112 -0.15 14.29 -19.71
N ASP A 113 1.18 14.45 -19.51
CA ASP A 113 1.95 15.52 -20.12
C ASP A 113 1.86 15.49 -21.64
N ARG A 114 2.03 14.29 -22.21
CA ARG A 114 2.06 14.10 -23.67
C ARG A 114 0.70 13.70 -24.26
N ARG A 115 -0.35 13.54 -23.44
CA ARG A 115 -1.68 13.10 -23.85
C ARG A 115 -1.63 11.79 -24.68
N VAL A 116 -0.83 10.83 -24.21
CA VAL A 116 -0.54 9.59 -24.97
C VAL A 116 -1.80 8.77 -25.18
N VAL A 117 -2.69 8.72 -24.17
CA VAL A 117 -3.95 7.97 -24.24
C VAL A 117 -4.86 8.58 -25.31
N ASP A 118 -5.07 9.89 -25.30
CA ASP A 118 -5.93 10.59 -26.28
C ASP A 118 -5.41 10.38 -27.70
N GLN A 119 -4.10 10.53 -27.91
CA GLN A 119 -3.47 10.31 -29.20
C GLN A 119 -3.66 8.86 -29.71
N ALA A 120 -3.53 7.89 -28.79
CA ALA A 120 -3.73 6.48 -29.15
C ALA A 120 -5.20 6.19 -29.55
N VAL A 121 -6.15 6.83 -28.88
CA VAL A 121 -7.59 6.74 -29.23
C VAL A 121 -7.85 7.38 -30.59
N ASP A 122 -7.38 8.60 -30.83
CA ASP A 122 -7.55 9.31 -32.09
C ASP A 122 -6.98 8.50 -33.28
N LEU A 123 -5.75 8.01 -33.14
CA LEU A 123 -5.11 7.22 -34.20
C LEU A 123 -5.87 5.92 -34.50
N ARG A 124 -6.42 5.22 -33.50
CA ARG A 124 -7.26 4.04 -33.69
C ARG A 124 -8.56 4.38 -34.42
N ASN A 125 -9.08 5.60 -34.23
CA ASN A 125 -10.27 6.10 -34.91
C ASN A 125 -9.96 6.77 -36.27
N GLY A 126 -8.72 6.68 -36.77
CA GLY A 126 -8.30 7.27 -38.03
C GLY A 126 -8.13 8.79 -38.01
N VAL A 127 -8.07 9.41 -36.84
CA VAL A 127 -7.93 10.86 -36.68
C VAL A 127 -6.44 11.22 -36.56
N TRP A 128 -5.98 12.16 -37.41
CA TRP A 128 -4.64 12.74 -37.37
C TRP A 128 -4.72 14.22 -37.01
N ASN A 129 -4.29 14.60 -35.79
CA ASN A 129 -4.35 15.96 -35.30
C ASN A 129 -3.05 16.41 -34.63
N LYS A 130 -1.96 16.53 -35.41
CA LYS A 130 -0.64 16.94 -34.92
C LYS A 130 -0.66 18.31 -34.21
N GLY A 131 -1.47 19.24 -34.67
CA GLY A 131 -1.54 20.61 -34.14
C GLY A 131 -2.07 20.63 -32.69
N GLU A 132 -3.07 19.80 -32.41
CA GLU A 132 -3.63 19.69 -31.04
C GLU A 132 -2.63 19.15 -30.04
N TYR A 133 -1.85 18.14 -30.43
CA TYR A 133 -0.92 17.43 -29.52
C TYR A 133 0.48 18.07 -29.47
N ALA A 134 0.76 19.11 -30.25
CA ALA A 134 2.04 19.84 -30.23
C ALA A 134 2.20 20.82 -29.06
N LYS A 135 1.27 20.85 -28.10
CA LYS A 135 1.19 21.86 -27.03
C LYS A 135 1.67 21.33 -25.65
N ALA A 136 2.33 20.18 -25.59
CA ALA A 136 2.85 19.64 -24.34
C ALA A 136 3.90 20.57 -23.74
N ARG A 137 3.89 20.72 -22.40
CA ARG A 137 4.85 21.56 -21.68
C ARG A 137 6.22 20.87 -21.55
N GLY A 138 6.23 19.55 -21.36
CA GLY A 138 7.41 18.80 -20.99
C GLY A 138 7.73 18.87 -19.49
N LEU A 139 8.56 17.97 -18.99
CA LEU A 139 8.84 17.82 -17.57
C LEU A 139 10.17 18.45 -17.14
N SER A 140 11.18 18.49 -18.01
CA SER A 140 12.53 19.02 -17.71
C SER A 140 12.47 20.47 -17.22
N GLY A 141 13.18 20.77 -16.13
CA GLY A 141 13.15 22.07 -15.45
C GLY A 141 11.91 22.34 -14.63
N GLY A 142 10.87 21.51 -14.72
CA GLY A 142 9.65 21.59 -13.92
C GLY A 142 9.86 21.17 -12.46
N THR A 143 8.82 21.28 -11.65
CA THR A 143 8.85 20.95 -10.22
C THR A 143 7.89 19.78 -9.92
N LEU A 144 8.44 18.69 -9.37
CA LEU A 144 7.64 17.61 -8.80
C LEU A 144 7.41 17.86 -7.30
N GLY A 145 6.16 17.92 -6.89
CA GLY A 145 5.73 17.88 -5.50
C GLY A 145 5.47 16.43 -5.05
N VAL A 146 6.12 15.98 -3.99
CA VAL A 146 5.92 14.64 -3.44
C VAL A 146 5.25 14.74 -2.07
N VAL A 147 4.00 14.30 -1.98
CA VAL A 147 3.24 14.25 -0.72
C VAL A 147 3.39 12.86 -0.11
N GLY A 148 4.21 12.76 0.94
CA GLY A 148 4.58 11.49 1.57
C GLY A 148 5.91 10.92 1.05
N LEU A 149 6.95 10.98 1.90
CA LEU A 149 8.31 10.55 1.55
C LEU A 149 8.64 9.17 2.16
N GLY A 150 7.73 8.21 1.98
CA GLY A 150 7.96 6.79 2.26
C GLY A 150 8.79 6.11 1.17
N SER A 151 8.75 4.78 1.10
CA SER A 151 9.52 4.02 0.10
C SER A 151 9.17 4.43 -1.34
N ILE A 152 7.87 4.59 -1.65
CA ILE A 152 7.42 5.00 -2.99
C ILE A 152 7.84 6.45 -3.28
N GLY A 153 7.63 7.38 -2.33
CA GLY A 153 8.02 8.78 -2.51
C GLY A 153 9.52 8.94 -2.80
N LYS A 154 10.38 8.14 -2.19
CA LYS A 154 11.82 8.12 -2.49
C LYS A 154 12.12 7.63 -3.91
N GLU A 155 11.40 6.63 -4.39
CA GLU A 155 11.50 6.16 -5.78
C GLU A 155 11.02 7.23 -6.78
N MET A 156 10.01 8.02 -6.42
CA MET A 156 9.59 9.17 -7.22
C MET A 156 10.66 10.25 -7.29
N VAL A 157 11.29 10.58 -6.16
CA VAL A 157 12.42 11.54 -6.11
C VAL A 157 13.58 11.08 -6.98
N HIS A 158 13.96 9.81 -6.90
CA HIS A 158 15.05 9.25 -7.69
C HIS A 158 14.82 9.44 -9.19
N ARG A 159 13.60 9.12 -9.66
CA ARG A 159 13.23 9.23 -11.08
C ARG A 159 13.06 10.68 -11.53
N ALA A 160 12.55 11.58 -10.66
CA ALA A 160 12.41 12.99 -10.97
C ALA A 160 13.74 13.65 -11.35
N LYS A 161 14.81 13.26 -10.66
CA LYS A 161 16.17 13.76 -10.96
C LYS A 161 16.65 13.33 -12.35
N ALA A 162 16.31 12.11 -12.79
CA ALA A 162 16.63 11.64 -14.14
C ALA A 162 15.83 12.37 -15.25
N PHE A 163 14.72 13.03 -14.88
CA PHE A 163 13.96 13.92 -15.77
C PHE A 163 14.34 15.41 -15.62
N ASP A 164 15.46 15.71 -14.95
CA ASP A 164 15.92 17.08 -14.66
C ASP A 164 14.88 17.95 -13.97
N MET A 165 14.01 17.34 -13.15
CA MET A 165 13.01 18.06 -12.37
C MET A 165 13.55 18.49 -11.01
N ARG A 166 13.12 19.65 -10.55
CA ARG A 166 13.26 20.05 -9.15
C ARG A 166 12.25 19.26 -8.32
N VAL A 167 12.61 18.90 -7.08
CA VAL A 167 11.71 18.17 -6.19
C VAL A 167 11.46 18.98 -4.92
N VAL A 168 10.18 19.14 -4.62
CA VAL A 168 9.69 19.69 -3.34
C VAL A 168 8.89 18.59 -2.65
N ALA A 169 9.19 18.26 -1.41
CA ALA A 169 8.51 17.19 -0.69
C ALA A 169 7.92 17.68 0.64
N TRP A 170 6.79 17.11 0.97
CA TRP A 170 6.19 17.21 2.30
C TRP A 170 6.01 15.82 2.91
N SER A 171 6.47 15.64 4.14
CA SER A 171 6.25 14.42 4.91
C SER A 171 6.34 14.74 6.40
N ARG A 172 5.57 14.04 7.23
CA ARG A 172 5.47 14.27 8.69
C ARG A 172 6.83 14.34 9.42
N TYR A 173 7.81 13.58 8.97
CA TYR A 173 9.12 13.44 9.62
C TYR A 173 10.27 13.94 8.74
N LEU A 174 9.98 14.72 7.71
CA LEU A 174 10.98 15.36 6.88
C LEU A 174 11.41 16.65 7.53
N ASP A 175 12.69 16.75 7.85
CA ASP A 175 13.38 17.98 8.26
C ASP A 175 14.29 18.50 7.13
N ASP A 176 14.82 19.71 7.31
CA ASP A 176 15.66 20.37 6.30
C ASP A 176 16.96 19.63 6.04
N SER A 177 17.54 19.01 7.10
CA SER A 177 18.78 18.23 6.98
C SER A 177 18.58 17.00 6.11
N LYS A 178 17.50 16.25 6.32
CA LYS A 178 17.15 15.08 5.49
C LYS A 178 16.81 15.49 4.05
N ALA A 179 16.11 16.61 3.87
CA ALA A 179 15.78 17.11 2.55
C ALA A 179 17.07 17.48 1.78
N ALA A 180 18.01 18.19 2.42
CA ALA A 180 19.29 18.55 1.85
C ALA A 180 20.14 17.31 1.49
N GLN A 181 20.20 16.29 2.36
CA GLN A 181 20.88 15.03 2.06
C GLN A 181 20.31 14.30 0.84
N MET A 182 19.00 14.42 0.63
CA MET A 182 18.34 13.87 -0.55
C MET A 182 18.42 14.78 -1.78
N GLY A 183 18.98 15.99 -1.66
CA GLY A 183 19.04 16.98 -2.72
C GLY A 183 17.64 17.40 -3.21
N ILE A 184 16.71 17.66 -2.27
CA ILE A 184 15.35 18.11 -2.50
C ILE A 184 15.02 19.29 -1.58
N CYS A 185 13.94 20.02 -1.88
CA CYS A 185 13.43 21.05 -1.00
C CYS A 185 12.32 20.50 -0.09
N ARG A 186 12.32 20.90 1.18
CA ARG A 186 11.22 20.63 2.09
C ARG A 186 10.13 21.70 1.91
N ALA A 187 8.88 21.26 1.80
CA ALA A 187 7.74 22.17 1.90
C ALA A 187 7.24 22.27 3.36
N GLU A 188 6.91 23.47 3.81
CA GLU A 188 6.37 23.71 5.15
C GLU A 188 4.96 23.16 5.33
N SER A 189 4.18 23.12 4.23
CA SER A 189 2.84 22.58 4.19
C SER A 189 2.54 21.96 2.82
N ILE A 190 1.45 21.17 2.75
CA ILE A 190 0.97 20.63 1.47
C ILE A 190 0.47 21.74 0.52
N PHE A 191 0.00 22.86 1.06
CA PHE A 191 -0.43 24.01 0.26
C PHE A 191 0.78 24.69 -0.40
N ALA A 192 1.86 24.91 0.36
CA ALA A 192 3.11 25.45 -0.19
C ALA A 192 3.69 24.51 -1.27
N LEU A 193 3.61 23.19 -1.04
CA LEU A 193 4.00 22.19 -2.04
C LEU A 193 3.15 22.29 -3.31
N ALA A 194 1.81 22.34 -3.17
CA ALA A 194 0.89 22.43 -4.30
C ALA A 194 1.13 23.69 -5.14
N LEU A 195 1.33 24.83 -4.50
CA LEU A 195 1.61 26.10 -5.14
C LEU A 195 2.93 26.11 -5.94
N ALA A 196 3.95 25.43 -5.41
CA ALA A 196 5.28 25.38 -6.04
C ALA A 196 5.35 24.39 -7.20
N SER A 197 4.45 23.41 -7.27
CA SER A 197 4.60 22.21 -8.12
C SER A 197 3.89 22.34 -9.47
N ASP A 198 4.50 21.77 -10.49
CA ASP A 198 3.91 21.56 -11.81
C ASP A 198 3.28 20.17 -11.93
N VAL A 199 3.80 19.24 -11.17
CA VAL A 199 3.29 17.88 -10.99
C VAL A 199 3.23 17.59 -9.48
N VAL A 200 2.13 17.04 -8.97
CA VAL A 200 2.02 16.56 -7.60
C VAL A 200 1.71 15.09 -7.61
N SER A 201 2.46 14.31 -6.83
CA SER A 201 2.26 12.87 -6.66
C SER A 201 2.07 12.51 -5.17
N VAL A 202 1.01 11.75 -4.88
CA VAL A 202 0.58 11.46 -3.50
C VAL A 202 0.91 10.01 -3.14
N HIS A 203 1.62 9.83 -2.01
CA HIS A 203 2.10 8.54 -1.50
C HIS A 203 1.88 8.42 0.00
N LEU A 204 0.64 8.65 0.43
CA LEU A 204 0.23 8.56 1.83
C LEU A 204 -0.45 7.23 2.13
N ALA A 205 -0.22 6.69 3.32
CA ALA A 205 -1.08 5.63 3.84
C ALA A 205 -2.44 6.21 4.25
N LEU A 206 -3.51 5.44 4.08
CA LEU A 206 -4.83 5.83 4.57
C LEU A 206 -4.91 5.64 6.09
N THR A 207 -5.16 6.73 6.78
CA THR A 207 -5.44 6.80 8.23
C THR A 207 -6.61 7.76 8.47
N LYS A 208 -7.03 7.94 9.71
CA LYS A 208 -8.05 8.95 10.05
C LYS A 208 -7.59 10.37 9.68
N GLU A 209 -6.30 10.65 9.86
CA GLU A 209 -5.68 11.97 9.63
C GLU A 209 -5.41 12.24 8.15
N THR A 210 -5.31 11.21 7.32
CA THR A 210 -5.01 11.35 5.88
C THR A 210 -6.24 11.17 4.99
N ARG A 211 -7.39 10.83 5.55
CA ARG A 211 -8.66 10.80 4.81
C ARG A 211 -9.06 12.22 4.39
N GLY A 212 -9.30 12.41 3.09
CA GLY A 212 -9.62 13.71 2.50
C GLY A 212 -8.48 14.74 2.62
N PHE A 213 -7.23 14.28 2.75
CA PHE A 213 -6.06 15.14 2.97
C PHE A 213 -5.81 16.11 1.81
N CYS A 214 -6.04 15.67 0.57
CA CYS A 214 -6.04 16.51 -0.61
C CYS A 214 -7.45 17.09 -0.81
N ASP A 215 -7.74 18.15 -0.10
CA ASP A 215 -9.03 18.82 -0.04
C ASP A 215 -9.19 19.98 -1.05
N ALA A 216 -10.29 20.71 -0.97
CA ALA A 216 -10.57 21.84 -1.84
C ALA A 216 -9.51 22.96 -1.72
N ALA A 217 -8.95 23.19 -0.53
CA ALA A 217 -7.91 24.20 -0.34
C ALA A 217 -6.60 23.75 -1.00
N PHE A 218 -6.27 22.46 -0.91
CA PHE A 218 -5.11 21.87 -1.59
C PHE A 218 -5.23 22.03 -3.11
N PHE A 219 -6.35 21.63 -3.71
CA PHE A 219 -6.56 21.77 -5.16
C PHE A 219 -6.67 23.25 -5.58
N GLY A 220 -7.22 24.09 -4.70
CA GLY A 220 -7.22 25.55 -4.89
C GLY A 220 -5.82 26.15 -4.98
N ALA A 221 -4.85 25.62 -4.26
CA ALA A 221 -3.45 26.04 -4.29
C ALA A 221 -2.66 25.52 -5.50
N MET A 222 -3.10 24.46 -6.16
CA MET A 222 -2.41 23.92 -7.35
C MET A 222 -2.39 24.94 -8.50
N LYS A 223 -1.33 24.92 -9.29
CA LYS A 223 -1.21 25.75 -10.51
C LYS A 223 -2.26 25.33 -11.55
N PRO A 224 -2.79 26.28 -12.32
CA PRO A 224 -3.62 25.95 -13.50
C PRO A 224 -2.86 25.03 -14.46
N GLY A 225 -3.53 23.98 -14.94
CA GLY A 225 -2.96 22.98 -15.84
C GLY A 225 -1.91 22.04 -15.21
N ALA A 226 -1.73 22.08 -13.89
CA ALA A 226 -0.83 21.16 -13.19
C ALA A 226 -1.32 19.70 -13.30
N ILE A 227 -0.39 18.76 -13.11
CA ILE A 227 -0.69 17.33 -13.09
C ILE A 227 -0.79 16.88 -11.63
N PHE A 228 -1.84 16.11 -11.31
CA PHE A 228 -2.05 15.46 -10.03
C PHE A 228 -2.03 13.95 -10.22
N VAL A 229 -1.29 13.19 -9.40
CA VAL A 229 -1.25 11.73 -9.47
C VAL A 229 -1.49 11.12 -8.09
N ASN A 230 -2.43 10.17 -8.04
CA ASN A 230 -2.70 9.37 -6.85
C ASN A 230 -2.61 7.87 -7.17
N THR A 231 -1.59 7.21 -6.64
CA THR A 231 -1.39 5.76 -6.66
C THR A 231 -1.36 5.18 -5.23
N SER A 232 -1.96 5.90 -4.28
CA SER A 232 -1.98 5.51 -2.87
C SER A 232 -3.32 4.90 -2.43
N ARG A 233 -4.30 5.73 -2.09
CA ARG A 233 -5.70 5.35 -1.76
C ARG A 233 -6.65 6.43 -2.24
N GLY A 234 -7.83 6.04 -2.77
CA GLY A 234 -8.83 6.99 -3.25
C GLY A 234 -9.28 7.96 -2.18
N GLU A 235 -9.56 7.44 -1.00
CA GLU A 235 -10.08 8.21 0.13
C GLU A 235 -9.11 9.24 0.74
N VAL A 236 -7.86 9.30 0.29
CA VAL A 236 -6.91 10.38 0.63
C VAL A 236 -7.28 11.69 -0.07
N VAL A 237 -8.10 11.62 -1.12
CA VAL A 237 -8.52 12.72 -1.98
C VAL A 237 -9.98 13.05 -1.72
N ASP A 238 -10.31 14.33 -1.60
CA ASP A 238 -11.67 14.83 -1.82
C ASP A 238 -11.93 14.83 -3.33
N GLU A 239 -12.60 13.80 -3.80
CA GLU A 239 -12.85 13.59 -5.22
C GLU A 239 -13.73 14.70 -5.82
N ALA A 240 -14.69 15.26 -5.07
CA ALA A 240 -15.48 16.39 -5.52
C ALA A 240 -14.63 17.64 -5.72
N ALA A 241 -13.64 17.88 -4.87
CA ALA A 241 -12.68 18.97 -5.03
C ALA A 241 -11.74 18.74 -6.22
N LEU A 242 -11.31 17.50 -6.45
CA LEU A 242 -10.52 17.14 -7.63
C LEU A 242 -11.30 17.41 -8.93
N LYS A 243 -12.57 16.97 -9.01
CA LYS A 243 -13.45 17.21 -10.17
C LYS A 243 -13.59 18.71 -10.48
N ARG A 244 -13.79 19.55 -9.46
CA ARG A 244 -13.80 21.00 -9.63
C ARG A 244 -12.48 21.55 -10.16
N ALA A 245 -11.35 21.08 -9.62
CA ALA A 245 -10.03 21.53 -10.09
C ALA A 245 -9.74 21.13 -11.55
N VAL A 246 -10.20 19.95 -11.97
CA VAL A 246 -10.14 19.53 -13.38
C VAL A 246 -10.96 20.47 -14.26
N ALA A 247 -12.22 20.74 -13.87
CA ALA A 247 -13.13 21.54 -14.66
C ALA A 247 -12.74 23.03 -14.72
N GLU A 248 -12.35 23.63 -13.59
CA GLU A 248 -12.18 25.08 -13.46
C GLU A 248 -10.75 25.54 -13.68
N LYS A 249 -9.74 24.71 -13.35
CA LYS A 249 -8.32 25.06 -13.44
C LYS A 249 -7.57 24.28 -14.50
N GLY A 250 -8.23 23.33 -15.18
CA GLY A 250 -7.59 22.45 -16.15
C GLY A 250 -6.54 21.52 -15.53
N VAL A 251 -6.64 21.20 -14.22
CA VAL A 251 -5.79 20.19 -13.59
C VAL A 251 -6.00 18.87 -14.31
N ARG A 252 -4.90 18.17 -14.60
CA ARG A 252 -4.94 16.83 -15.22
C ARG A 252 -4.65 15.78 -14.17
N ALA A 253 -5.44 14.71 -14.11
CA ALA A 253 -5.34 13.75 -13.04
C ALA A 253 -4.99 12.33 -13.53
N GLY A 254 -4.02 11.70 -12.89
CA GLY A 254 -3.65 10.29 -13.06
C GLY A 254 -4.03 9.50 -11.81
N LEU A 255 -4.97 8.57 -11.94
CA LEU A 255 -5.55 7.87 -10.79
C LEU A 255 -5.41 6.35 -10.98
N ASP A 256 -4.70 5.69 -10.06
CA ASP A 256 -4.68 4.22 -9.99
C ASP A 256 -5.69 3.71 -8.96
N VAL A 257 -6.24 4.61 -8.14
CA VAL A 257 -7.10 4.30 -7.00
C VAL A 257 -8.27 5.27 -6.92
N PHE A 258 -9.42 4.80 -6.44
CA PHE A 258 -10.68 5.53 -6.38
C PHE A 258 -11.35 5.32 -5.02
N GLU A 259 -12.24 6.23 -4.62
CA GLU A 259 -12.98 6.09 -3.36
C GLU A 259 -13.96 4.91 -3.40
N LYS A 260 -14.55 4.64 -4.57
CA LYS A 260 -15.60 3.63 -4.77
C LYS A 260 -15.12 2.47 -5.66
N GLU A 261 -13.96 1.90 -5.31
CA GLU A 261 -13.46 0.74 -6.05
C GLU A 261 -14.38 -0.48 -5.90
N PRO A 262 -14.60 -1.28 -6.96
CA PRO A 262 -15.25 -2.58 -6.85
C PRO A 262 -14.48 -3.49 -5.89
N SER A 263 -15.19 -4.26 -5.09
CA SER A 263 -14.57 -5.18 -4.13
C SER A 263 -13.91 -6.41 -4.79
N GLY A 264 -14.29 -6.73 -6.03
CA GLY A 264 -13.82 -7.89 -6.79
C GLY A 264 -12.74 -7.54 -7.82
N ALA A 265 -12.12 -8.59 -8.39
CA ALA A 265 -11.15 -8.43 -9.48
C ALA A 265 -11.76 -7.99 -10.82
N THR A 266 -13.07 -8.13 -10.96
CA THR A 266 -13.86 -7.71 -12.12
C THR A 266 -15.19 -7.15 -11.63
N GLY A 267 -15.72 -6.17 -12.33
CA GLY A 267 -17.00 -5.54 -11.98
C GLY A 267 -17.31 -4.35 -12.87
N THR A 268 -18.51 -3.83 -12.72
CA THR A 268 -18.87 -2.53 -13.30
C THR A 268 -18.27 -1.44 -12.42
N PHE A 269 -17.66 -0.46 -13.04
CA PHE A 269 -17.11 0.72 -12.38
C PHE A 269 -17.74 1.97 -13.02
N GLU A 270 -18.60 2.62 -12.26
CA GLU A 270 -19.29 3.84 -12.66
C GLU A 270 -18.84 4.97 -11.73
N ASP A 271 -17.86 5.73 -12.20
CA ASP A 271 -17.41 6.93 -11.53
C ASP A 271 -17.20 8.03 -12.58
N ASP A 272 -17.87 9.17 -12.38
CA ASP A 272 -17.83 10.28 -13.32
C ASP A 272 -16.44 10.94 -13.41
N VAL A 273 -15.57 10.75 -12.42
CA VAL A 273 -14.20 11.30 -12.45
C VAL A 273 -13.41 10.76 -13.63
N VAL A 274 -13.55 9.48 -13.97
CA VAL A 274 -12.78 8.86 -15.09
C VAL A 274 -13.26 9.29 -16.47
N SER A 275 -14.47 9.88 -16.55
CA SER A 275 -15.03 10.39 -17.78
C SER A 275 -14.63 11.84 -18.07
N LEU A 276 -13.98 12.53 -17.13
CA LEU A 276 -13.57 13.92 -17.29
C LEU A 276 -12.39 14.04 -18.26
N PRO A 277 -12.43 15.01 -19.19
CA PRO A 277 -11.27 15.33 -20.03
C PRO A 277 -10.03 15.65 -19.17
N GLY A 278 -8.90 15.05 -19.52
CA GLY A 278 -7.64 15.24 -18.77
C GLY A 278 -7.48 14.30 -17.56
N VAL A 279 -8.39 13.34 -17.38
CA VAL A 279 -8.23 12.26 -16.39
C VAL A 279 -7.81 10.97 -17.08
N VAL A 280 -6.80 10.30 -16.54
CA VAL A 280 -6.33 8.97 -16.96
C VAL A 280 -6.38 8.06 -15.76
N GLY A 281 -7.16 6.97 -15.86
CA GLY A 281 -7.32 5.97 -14.80
C GLY A 281 -6.66 4.64 -15.11
N THR A 282 -6.23 3.92 -14.07
CA THR A 282 -5.81 2.53 -14.09
C THR A 282 -6.52 1.73 -12.98
N HIS A 283 -6.47 0.42 -12.99
CA HIS A 283 -7.34 -0.48 -12.20
C HIS A 283 -6.70 -0.94 -10.89
N HIS A 284 -6.11 -0.02 -10.11
CA HIS A 284 -5.40 -0.33 -8.85
C HIS A 284 -4.32 -1.41 -9.07
N VAL A 285 -3.51 -1.22 -10.08
CA VAL A 285 -2.49 -2.18 -10.54
C VAL A 285 -1.06 -1.74 -10.25
N GLY A 286 -0.85 -0.67 -9.48
CA GLY A 286 0.49 -0.13 -9.19
C GLY A 286 1.49 -1.16 -8.64
N ALA A 287 1.02 -2.17 -7.89
CA ALA A 287 1.85 -3.26 -7.39
C ALA A 287 1.84 -4.51 -8.28
N SER A 288 1.19 -4.48 -9.44
CA SER A 288 0.90 -5.68 -10.25
C SER A 288 1.95 -5.90 -11.35
N THR A 289 3.22 -5.98 -10.97
CA THR A 289 4.33 -6.42 -11.84
C THR A 289 4.91 -7.74 -11.35
N GLU A 290 5.48 -8.54 -12.25
CA GLU A 290 6.12 -9.82 -11.90
C GLU A 290 7.20 -9.63 -10.83
N GLN A 291 8.06 -8.62 -10.99
CA GLN A 291 9.13 -8.30 -10.04
C GLN A 291 8.58 -7.97 -8.64
N ALA A 292 7.53 -7.15 -8.56
CA ALA A 292 6.93 -6.81 -7.27
C ALA A 292 6.25 -8.03 -6.63
N GLN A 293 5.56 -8.87 -7.41
CA GLN A 293 4.91 -10.09 -6.91
C GLN A 293 5.96 -11.09 -6.41
N GLN A 294 7.04 -11.27 -7.14
CA GLN A 294 8.17 -12.12 -6.72
C GLN A 294 8.80 -11.61 -5.42
N ALA A 295 9.11 -10.31 -5.33
CA ALA A 295 9.68 -9.71 -4.12
C ALA A 295 8.75 -9.78 -2.90
N ILE A 296 7.43 -9.69 -3.12
CA ILE A 296 6.40 -9.89 -2.08
C ILE A 296 6.35 -11.34 -1.63
N ALA A 297 6.43 -12.29 -2.56
CA ALA A 297 6.44 -13.72 -2.26
C ALA A 297 7.67 -14.11 -1.41
N GLU A 298 8.85 -13.65 -1.80
CA GLU A 298 10.10 -13.86 -1.05
C GLU A 298 10.02 -13.27 0.37
N GLU A 299 9.48 -12.06 0.51
CA GLU A 299 9.31 -11.43 1.82
C GLU A 299 8.28 -12.18 2.68
N THR A 300 7.18 -12.65 2.10
CA THR A 300 6.20 -13.48 2.78
C THR A 300 6.86 -14.77 3.32
N VAL A 301 7.65 -15.45 2.50
CA VAL A 301 8.40 -16.65 2.92
C VAL A 301 9.40 -16.30 4.04
N ARG A 302 10.10 -15.16 3.94
CA ARG A 302 11.01 -14.69 5.00
C ARG A 302 10.29 -14.46 6.32
N ILE A 303 9.13 -13.79 6.30
CA ILE A 303 8.31 -13.55 7.51
C ILE A 303 7.92 -14.87 8.15
N VAL A 304 7.37 -15.81 7.37
CA VAL A 304 6.94 -17.13 7.87
C VAL A 304 8.12 -17.95 8.40
N ARG A 305 9.28 -17.88 7.73
CA ARG A 305 10.51 -18.54 8.19
C ARG A 305 10.95 -18.04 9.57
N VAL A 306 11.02 -16.72 9.76
CA VAL A 306 11.42 -16.13 11.04
C VAL A 306 10.40 -16.47 12.12
N PHE A 307 9.12 -16.34 11.84
CA PHE A 307 8.05 -16.68 12.76
C PHE A 307 8.10 -18.15 13.18
N LYS A 308 8.30 -19.07 12.23
CA LYS A 308 8.42 -20.52 12.50
C LYS A 308 9.62 -20.84 13.39
N ALA A 309 10.75 -20.18 13.14
CA ALA A 309 12.01 -20.49 13.84
C ALA A 309 12.09 -19.87 15.24
N THR A 310 11.53 -18.65 15.40
CA THR A 310 11.79 -17.81 16.60
C THR A 310 10.53 -17.32 17.30
N GLY A 311 9.35 -17.42 16.70
CA GLY A 311 8.12 -16.78 17.16
C GLY A 311 8.07 -15.27 16.91
N GLN A 312 9.16 -14.62 16.46
CA GLN A 312 9.17 -13.20 16.12
C GLN A 312 8.44 -12.95 14.81
N VAL A 313 7.78 -11.80 14.73
CA VAL A 313 7.02 -11.38 13.54
C VAL A 313 7.68 -10.16 12.90
N PRO A 314 8.50 -10.34 11.85
CA PRO A 314 9.03 -9.22 11.10
C PRO A 314 7.93 -8.37 10.50
N ASN A 315 8.13 -7.05 10.41
CA ASN A 315 7.19 -6.09 9.84
C ASN A 315 5.79 -6.12 10.49
N ALA A 316 5.71 -6.46 11.77
CA ALA A 316 4.44 -6.47 12.47
C ALA A 316 3.85 -5.05 12.54
N VAL A 317 2.53 -4.93 12.26
CA VAL A 317 1.84 -3.64 12.21
C VAL A 317 0.91 -3.41 13.39
N ASN A 318 0.64 -4.44 14.19
CA ASN A 318 -0.23 -4.39 15.36
C ASN A 318 0.47 -4.81 16.66
N LEU A 319 1.79 -4.88 16.66
CA LEU A 319 2.60 -5.10 17.87
C LEU A 319 3.24 -3.79 18.33
N CYS A 320 3.47 -3.67 19.62
CA CYS A 320 4.20 -2.55 20.19
C CYS A 320 5.68 -2.60 19.77
N HIS A 321 6.15 -1.56 19.06
CA HIS A 321 7.55 -1.51 18.59
C HIS A 321 8.56 -1.14 19.69
N ARG A 322 8.10 -0.57 20.81
CA ARG A 322 8.93 -0.18 21.96
C ARG A 322 8.20 -0.56 23.24
N PRO A 323 8.08 -1.86 23.55
CA PRO A 323 7.55 -2.25 24.85
C PRO A 323 8.50 -1.71 25.95
N PRO A 324 8.00 -1.37 27.14
CA PRO A 324 8.84 -1.03 28.27
C PRO A 324 9.72 -2.21 28.73
N ALA A 325 9.43 -3.40 28.27
CA ALA A 325 10.16 -4.61 28.56
C ALA A 325 11.52 -4.66 27.83
N THR A 326 12.54 -5.16 28.50
CA THR A 326 13.91 -5.31 27.97
C THR A 326 14.08 -6.57 27.11
N ALA A 327 13.14 -7.53 27.20
CA ALA A 327 13.14 -8.75 26.40
C ALA A 327 11.72 -9.19 26.05
N LEU A 328 11.58 -9.94 24.95
CA LEU A 328 10.32 -10.58 24.52
C LEU A 328 10.48 -12.09 24.61
N VAL A 329 9.62 -12.74 25.39
CA VAL A 329 9.50 -14.20 25.42
C VAL A 329 8.23 -14.61 24.69
N SER A 330 8.38 -15.33 23.58
CA SER A 330 7.27 -15.89 22.82
C SER A 330 7.07 -17.35 23.16
N VAL A 331 5.92 -17.68 23.76
CA VAL A 331 5.57 -19.05 24.12
C VAL A 331 4.45 -19.55 23.22
N ARG A 332 4.76 -20.53 22.37
CA ARG A 332 3.75 -21.23 21.56
C ARG A 332 3.31 -22.51 22.29
N HIS A 333 2.03 -22.63 22.55
CA HIS A 333 1.49 -23.80 23.21
C HIS A 333 0.15 -24.24 22.62
N ARG A 334 -0.22 -25.52 22.85
CA ARG A 334 -1.44 -26.14 22.33
C ARG A 334 -2.67 -25.94 23.22
N GLY A 335 -2.74 -24.88 24.02
CA GLY A 335 -3.89 -24.55 24.85
C GLY A 335 -4.18 -25.58 25.97
N ARG A 336 -3.20 -26.36 26.41
CA ARG A 336 -3.39 -27.33 27.53
C ARG A 336 -3.48 -26.59 28.87
N VAL A 337 -4.36 -27.06 29.73
CA VAL A 337 -4.48 -26.59 31.12
C VAL A 337 -3.14 -26.64 31.83
N GLY A 338 -2.78 -25.57 32.54
CA GLY A 338 -1.53 -25.53 33.34
C GLY A 338 -0.30 -25.03 32.59
N VAL A 339 -0.29 -24.90 31.24
CA VAL A 339 0.89 -24.44 30.49
C VAL A 339 1.29 -23.06 30.89
N LEU A 340 0.36 -22.09 30.97
CA LEU A 340 0.67 -20.72 31.37
C LEU A 340 1.17 -20.64 32.81
N ALA A 341 0.57 -21.42 33.71
CA ALA A 341 1.04 -21.51 35.13
C ALA A 341 2.48 -22.01 35.18
N HIS A 342 2.83 -23.03 34.38
CA HIS A 342 4.20 -23.55 34.30
C HIS A 342 5.17 -22.51 33.72
N VAL A 343 4.81 -21.82 32.65
CA VAL A 343 5.64 -20.76 32.04
C VAL A 343 5.89 -19.64 33.03
N PHE A 344 4.84 -19.11 33.65
CA PHE A 344 4.96 -18.03 34.64
C PHE A 344 5.73 -18.46 35.89
N GLY A 345 5.51 -19.67 36.36
CA GLY A 345 6.27 -20.26 37.47
C GLY A 345 7.76 -20.37 37.15
N THR A 346 8.12 -20.81 35.95
CA THR A 346 9.52 -20.92 35.50
C THR A 346 10.18 -19.54 35.40
N LEU A 347 9.49 -18.52 34.83
CA LEU A 347 10.00 -17.16 34.74
C LEU A 347 10.18 -16.53 36.12
N SER A 348 9.21 -16.72 37.02
CA SER A 348 9.28 -16.24 38.39
C SER A 348 10.43 -16.89 39.18
N ALA A 349 10.62 -18.21 39.03
CA ALA A 349 11.72 -18.92 39.66
C ALA A 349 13.11 -18.47 39.16
N ALA A 350 13.18 -17.98 37.92
CA ALA A 350 14.36 -17.37 37.33
C ALA A 350 14.55 -15.89 37.71
N GLY A 351 13.70 -15.32 38.58
CA GLY A 351 13.74 -13.91 38.97
C GLY A 351 13.35 -12.92 37.87
N ILE A 352 12.67 -13.40 36.83
CA ILE A 352 12.22 -12.57 35.70
C ILE A 352 10.86 -11.98 36.04
N ASN A 353 10.79 -10.66 36.14
CA ASN A 353 9.54 -9.93 36.27
C ASN A 353 8.90 -9.73 34.90
N PHE A 354 7.61 -10.05 34.79
CA PHE A 354 6.80 -9.87 33.58
C PHE A 354 5.59 -9.02 33.90
N GLY A 355 5.39 -7.97 33.10
CA GLY A 355 4.31 -7.02 33.26
C GLY A 355 3.49 -6.88 32.00
#